data_11e1de2dd1ef4100bda50c927bdca5a7
#
_entry.id   11e1de2dd1ef4100bda50c927bdca5a7
#
_cell.length_a   1.000
_cell.length_b   1.000
_cell.length_c   1.000
_cell.angle_alpha   90.00
_cell.angle_beta   90.00
_cell.angle_gamma   90.00
#
_symmetry.space_group_name_H-M   'P 1'
#
loop_
_entity.id
_entity.type
_entity.pdbx_description
1 polymer ?
#
loop_
_entity_poly.entity_id
_entity_poly.type
_entity_poly.pdbx_seq_one_letter_code
_entity_poly.pdbx_strand_id
1 'polypeptide(L)'
;MEMTLETLTGLEPGSYTLVDLRSAHDIGYGKIPGALEIPAGELEKKLPGDGKPVVLYCAWGRLSQEPAENLRDAGFDAYSLKGGYMGWLKAEMAKQDDSLCAQVEESIRKRFWKKIWCNFTKAIREYELVRPGDVIGVCISGGKDSMLMAKLFQELKIHNKFPFEVKFLVMDPGYSPENRRVIEENARKLHVPVKIFESDIFDSVYNVSHSPCYLCARMRRGYLYSFAKSLGCNKIALGHHYDDVIETILMGMLYGSQIQTMMPKLHSTNFPGMELIRPMYLIREADIKTWRDVNGLHFIQCACKFTDSCTTCGNEENRSKRAEIKELIQTLKAKNPEVEAHIFRSVENVNVDTVIAYKKHGKKISFLEEYDHAGPAE
;
A
#
# COMPACT_ATOMS: atom_id res chain seq x y z
N MET A 1 -1.39 -28.17 18.80
CA MET A 1 0.08 -28.34 18.91
C MET A 1 0.76 -27.22 18.10
N GLU A 2 1.78 -26.58 18.65
CA GLU A 2 2.50 -25.51 17.95
C GLU A 2 3.85 -25.99 17.44
N MET A 3 4.27 -25.50 16.28
CA MET A 3 5.61 -25.68 15.72
C MET A 3 6.39 -24.37 15.85
N THR A 4 7.62 -24.41 16.32
CA THR A 4 8.47 -23.22 16.38
C THR A 4 9.07 -22.93 14.99
N LEU A 5 9.48 -21.68 14.77
CA LEU A 5 10.13 -21.31 13.51
C LEU A 5 11.47 -22.05 13.32
N GLU A 6 12.21 -22.28 14.40
CA GLU A 6 13.47 -23.04 14.39
C GLU A 6 13.24 -24.48 13.92
N THR A 7 12.18 -25.13 14.41
CA THR A 7 11.80 -26.47 13.96
C THR A 7 11.44 -26.46 12.48
N LEU A 8 10.59 -25.49 12.04
CA LEU A 8 10.20 -25.38 10.64
C LEU A 8 11.39 -25.17 9.69
N THR A 9 12.33 -24.30 10.06
CA THR A 9 13.53 -24.01 9.24
C THR A 9 14.53 -25.15 9.23
N GLY A 10 14.45 -26.08 10.19
CA GLY A 10 15.27 -27.29 10.21
C GLY A 10 14.73 -28.44 9.34
N LEU A 11 13.51 -28.33 8.84
CA LEU A 11 12.93 -29.33 7.93
C LEU A 11 13.41 -29.11 6.48
N GLU A 12 13.57 -30.20 5.74
CA GLU A 12 13.93 -30.12 4.33
C GLU A 12 12.77 -29.48 3.51
N PRO A 13 13.07 -28.55 2.58
CA PRO A 13 12.06 -27.96 1.70
C PRO A 13 11.32 -29.07 0.91
N GLY A 14 9.99 -29.08 1.01
CA GLY A 14 9.13 -30.09 0.37
C GLY A 14 8.82 -31.32 1.23
N SER A 15 9.39 -31.46 2.44
CA SER A 15 9.02 -32.52 3.40
C SER A 15 7.75 -32.18 4.19
N TYR A 16 7.23 -30.98 4.07
CA TYR A 16 6.01 -30.48 4.72
C TYR A 16 5.18 -29.62 3.78
N THR A 17 3.92 -29.44 4.08
CA THR A 17 3.01 -28.50 3.40
C THR A 17 2.79 -27.29 4.27
N LEU A 18 3.24 -26.11 3.80
CA LEU A 18 3.03 -24.83 4.49
C LEU A 18 1.81 -24.12 3.93
N VAL A 19 0.91 -23.64 4.78
CA VAL A 19 -0.35 -23.01 4.38
C VAL A 19 -0.55 -21.64 5.03
N ASP A 20 -0.81 -20.65 4.21
CA ASP A 20 -1.18 -19.29 4.62
C ASP A 20 -2.70 -19.17 4.71
N LEU A 21 -3.20 -18.91 5.91
CA LEU A 21 -4.63 -18.74 6.20
C LEU A 21 -5.10 -17.28 6.10
N ARG A 22 -4.17 -16.36 5.80
CA ARG A 22 -4.50 -14.93 5.74
C ARG A 22 -5.33 -14.61 4.50
N SER A 23 -5.96 -13.44 4.51
CA SER A 23 -6.71 -12.97 3.35
C SER A 23 -5.82 -12.76 2.12
N ALA A 24 -6.37 -12.86 0.92
CA ALA A 24 -5.65 -12.55 -0.34
C ALA A 24 -5.08 -11.12 -0.33
N HIS A 25 -5.75 -10.19 0.32
CA HIS A 25 -5.27 -8.83 0.55
C HIS A 25 -3.97 -8.84 1.37
N ASP A 26 -3.93 -9.59 2.47
CA ASP A 26 -2.76 -9.68 3.34
C ASP A 26 -1.59 -10.41 2.68
N ILE A 27 -1.88 -11.47 1.96
CA ILE A 27 -0.88 -12.22 1.17
C ILE A 27 -0.26 -11.32 0.08
N GLY A 28 -1.02 -10.37 -0.46
CA GLY A 28 -0.53 -9.36 -1.41
C GLY A 28 0.65 -8.53 -0.92
N TYR A 29 0.87 -8.42 0.39
CA TYR A 29 2.02 -7.73 0.99
C TYR A 29 3.25 -8.63 1.21
N GLY A 30 3.10 -9.93 1.07
CA GLY A 30 4.15 -10.93 1.20
C GLY A 30 3.66 -12.16 1.94
N LYS A 31 4.29 -13.32 1.68
CA LYS A 31 4.02 -14.59 2.34
C LYS A 31 5.33 -15.33 2.64
N ILE A 32 5.27 -16.34 3.49
CA ILE A 32 6.41 -17.24 3.66
C ILE A 32 6.62 -18.00 2.34
N PRO A 33 7.83 -18.03 1.77
CA PRO A 33 8.11 -18.71 0.52
C PRO A 33 7.64 -20.18 0.53
N GLY A 34 7.01 -20.62 -0.57
CA GLY A 34 6.49 -21.98 -0.70
C GLY A 34 5.13 -22.23 -0.04
N ALA A 35 4.54 -21.26 0.64
CA ALA A 35 3.23 -21.43 1.26
C ALA A 35 2.10 -21.48 0.23
N LEU A 36 1.18 -22.42 0.42
CA LEU A 36 -0.09 -22.50 -0.28
C LEU A 36 -1.08 -21.49 0.34
N GLU A 37 -1.90 -20.90 -0.50
CA GLU A 37 -2.90 -19.91 -0.08
C GLU A 37 -4.25 -20.60 0.01
N ILE A 38 -4.65 -21.01 1.21
CA ILE A 38 -5.90 -21.74 1.42
C ILE A 38 -6.66 -21.10 2.59
N PRO A 39 -7.86 -20.56 2.36
CA PRO A 39 -8.74 -20.09 3.44
C PRO A 39 -9.07 -21.20 4.44
N ALA A 40 -9.22 -20.87 5.72
CA ALA A 40 -9.44 -21.83 6.79
C ALA A 40 -10.66 -22.77 6.54
N GLY A 41 -11.75 -22.26 5.95
CA GLY A 41 -12.94 -23.05 5.62
C GLY A 41 -12.81 -24.00 4.42
N GLU A 42 -11.67 -23.96 3.70
CA GLU A 42 -11.43 -24.80 2.51
C GLU A 42 -10.27 -25.78 2.69
N LEU A 43 -9.68 -25.85 3.88
CA LEU A 43 -8.49 -26.64 4.17
C LEU A 43 -8.65 -28.11 3.79
N GLU A 44 -9.66 -28.80 4.30
CA GLU A 44 -9.90 -30.24 4.07
C GLU A 44 -10.06 -30.58 2.58
N LYS A 45 -10.58 -29.64 1.78
CA LYS A 45 -10.85 -29.85 0.35
C LYS A 45 -9.65 -29.58 -0.54
N LYS A 46 -8.76 -28.68 -0.11
CA LYS A 46 -7.66 -28.17 -0.95
C LYS A 46 -6.27 -28.62 -0.51
N LEU A 47 -6.15 -29.23 0.67
CA LEU A 47 -4.88 -29.80 1.11
C LEU A 47 -4.48 -30.98 0.20
N PRO A 48 -3.20 -31.06 -0.21
CA PRO A 48 -2.71 -32.25 -0.90
C PRO A 48 -2.75 -33.43 0.07
N GLY A 49 -3.35 -34.54 -0.38
CA GLY A 49 -3.42 -35.80 0.39
C GLY A 49 -2.14 -36.63 0.34
N ASP A 50 -0.97 -35.98 0.41
CA ASP A 50 0.35 -36.60 0.22
C ASP A 50 0.96 -37.12 1.55
N GLY A 51 0.23 -37.04 2.66
CA GLY A 51 0.63 -37.55 3.97
C GLY A 51 1.73 -36.75 4.66
N LYS A 52 2.12 -35.61 4.13
CA LYS A 52 3.13 -34.73 4.75
C LYS A 52 2.57 -33.95 5.93
N PRO A 53 3.42 -33.59 6.91
CA PRO A 53 3.03 -32.66 7.96
C PRO A 53 2.52 -31.33 7.37
N VAL A 54 1.41 -30.83 7.90
CA VAL A 54 0.80 -29.57 7.48
C VAL A 54 1.08 -28.50 8.52
N VAL A 55 1.71 -27.40 8.10
CA VAL A 55 2.01 -26.28 8.98
C VAL A 55 1.17 -25.09 8.55
N LEU A 56 0.20 -24.71 9.41
CA LEU A 56 -0.68 -23.57 9.17
C LEU A 56 -0.12 -22.31 9.82
N TYR A 57 -0.28 -21.18 9.17
CA TYR A 57 0.00 -19.90 9.82
C TYR A 57 -1.05 -18.82 9.47
N CYS A 58 -1.27 -17.94 10.43
CA CYS A 58 -1.98 -16.68 10.28
C CYS A 58 -1.00 -15.51 10.53
N ALA A 59 -1.50 -14.30 10.69
CA ALA A 59 -0.64 -13.14 10.95
C ALA A 59 0.24 -13.31 12.20
N TRP A 60 -0.32 -13.78 13.32
CA TRP A 60 0.32 -13.83 14.65
C TRP A 60 0.41 -15.24 15.26
N GLY A 61 -0.05 -16.28 14.59
CA GLY A 61 -0.05 -17.65 15.08
C GLY A 61 -1.20 -18.00 16.05
N ARG A 62 -2.18 -17.10 16.26
CA ARG A 62 -3.35 -17.35 17.13
C ARG A 62 -4.51 -17.99 16.39
N LEU A 63 -4.93 -17.38 15.28
CA LEU A 63 -6.07 -17.84 14.47
C LEU A 63 -5.80 -19.17 13.73
N SER A 64 -4.55 -19.59 13.62
CA SER A 64 -4.17 -20.88 13.01
C SER A 64 -4.19 -22.05 13.98
N GLN A 65 -4.43 -21.83 15.28
CA GLN A 65 -4.45 -22.91 16.29
C GLN A 65 -5.67 -23.80 16.16
N GLU A 66 -6.86 -23.21 16.12
CA GLU A 66 -8.13 -23.93 15.98
C GLU A 66 -8.20 -24.72 14.64
N PRO A 67 -7.91 -24.14 13.46
CA PRO A 67 -7.83 -24.92 12.22
C PRO A 67 -6.81 -26.06 12.25
N ALA A 68 -5.68 -25.90 12.96
CA ALA A 68 -4.71 -26.98 13.11
C ALA A 68 -5.23 -28.10 14.04
N GLU A 69 -6.07 -27.78 15.03
CA GLU A 69 -6.75 -28.76 15.88
C GLU A 69 -7.79 -29.54 15.09
N ASN A 70 -8.63 -28.87 14.34
CA ASN A 70 -9.65 -29.49 13.50
C ASN A 70 -9.04 -30.46 12.46
N LEU A 71 -7.91 -30.07 11.84
CA LEU A 71 -7.19 -30.96 10.91
C LEU A 71 -6.62 -32.21 11.61
N ARG A 72 -6.13 -32.09 12.85
CA ARG A 72 -5.67 -33.25 13.61
C ARG A 72 -6.82 -34.21 13.95
N ASP A 73 -7.98 -33.68 14.32
CA ASP A 73 -9.17 -34.46 14.58
C ASP A 73 -9.65 -35.19 13.31
N ALA A 74 -9.38 -34.59 12.14
CA ALA A 74 -9.61 -35.21 10.83
C ALA A 74 -8.48 -36.19 10.38
N GLY A 75 -7.46 -36.43 11.22
CA GLY A 75 -6.40 -37.40 10.97
C GLY A 75 -5.15 -36.86 10.26
N PHE A 76 -5.01 -35.56 10.08
CA PHE A 76 -3.81 -34.94 9.51
C PHE A 76 -2.74 -34.70 10.60
N ASP A 77 -1.47 -34.78 10.22
CA ASP A 77 -0.35 -34.33 11.06
C ASP A 77 -0.21 -32.81 10.92
N ALA A 78 -0.96 -32.04 11.74
CA ALA A 78 -1.13 -30.60 11.55
C ALA A 78 -0.63 -29.77 12.74
N TYR A 79 0.05 -28.67 12.43
CA TYR A 79 0.68 -27.75 13.37
C TYR A 79 0.28 -26.30 13.09
N SER A 80 0.24 -25.47 14.13
CA SER A 80 0.18 -24.02 14.02
C SER A 80 1.58 -23.43 14.20
N LEU A 81 2.04 -22.59 13.26
CA LEU A 81 3.33 -21.90 13.37
C LEU A 81 3.26 -20.85 14.50
N LYS A 82 4.08 -21.04 15.51
CA LYS A 82 4.19 -20.12 16.65
C LYS A 82 4.68 -18.74 16.18
N GLY A 83 3.92 -17.68 16.52
CA GLY A 83 4.21 -16.31 16.07
C GLY A 83 3.76 -16.02 14.63
N GLY A 84 3.32 -17.02 13.86
CA GLY A 84 2.77 -16.86 12.52
C GLY A 84 3.71 -16.16 11.53
N TYR A 85 3.12 -15.45 10.58
CA TYR A 85 3.86 -14.65 9.58
C TYR A 85 4.78 -13.61 10.22
N MET A 86 4.32 -12.91 11.27
CA MET A 86 5.11 -11.86 11.93
C MET A 86 6.33 -12.43 12.66
N GLY A 87 6.22 -13.63 13.24
CA GLY A 87 7.35 -14.32 13.84
C GLY A 87 8.41 -14.70 12.81
N TRP A 88 7.99 -15.24 11.67
CA TRP A 88 8.88 -15.54 10.55
C TRP A 88 9.52 -14.27 9.98
N LEU A 89 8.73 -13.22 9.75
CA LEU A 89 9.19 -11.93 9.23
C LEU A 89 10.32 -11.34 10.10
N LYS A 90 10.13 -11.38 11.41
CA LYS A 90 11.12 -10.93 12.39
C LYS A 90 12.45 -11.69 12.29
N ALA A 91 12.37 -13.02 12.16
CA ALA A 91 13.55 -13.87 12.05
C ALA A 91 14.27 -13.68 10.70
N GLU A 92 13.52 -13.52 9.63
CA GLU A 92 14.07 -13.26 8.29
C GLU A 92 14.77 -11.91 8.23
N MET A 93 14.16 -10.88 8.82
CA MET A 93 14.77 -9.56 8.94
C MET A 93 16.09 -9.58 9.75
N ALA A 94 16.20 -10.44 10.76
CA ALA A 94 17.43 -10.57 11.54
C ALA A 94 18.60 -11.20 10.78
N LYS A 95 18.32 -11.93 9.67
CA LYS A 95 19.36 -12.57 8.83
C LYS A 95 19.96 -11.64 7.77
N GLN A 96 19.29 -10.52 7.44
CA GLN A 96 19.74 -9.61 6.38
C GLN A 96 20.87 -8.71 6.85
N ASP A 97 21.94 -8.64 6.06
CA ASP A 97 23.14 -7.84 6.32
C ASP A 97 23.09 -6.44 5.65
N ASP A 98 24.15 -5.63 5.86
CA ASP A 98 24.27 -4.26 5.34
C ASP A 98 24.40 -4.19 3.79
N SER A 99 24.61 -5.32 3.09
CA SER A 99 24.68 -5.37 1.63
C SER A 99 23.32 -5.14 0.96
N LEU A 100 22.22 -5.37 1.69
CA LEU A 100 20.86 -5.24 1.20
C LEU A 100 20.53 -3.84 0.63
N CYS A 101 20.98 -2.79 1.32
CA CYS A 101 20.74 -1.41 0.85
C CYS A 101 21.36 -1.16 -0.52
N ALA A 102 22.62 -1.57 -0.71
CA ALA A 102 23.33 -1.45 -1.99
C ALA A 102 22.65 -2.25 -3.10
N GLN A 103 22.20 -3.49 -2.81
CA GLN A 103 21.44 -4.32 -3.75
C GLN A 103 20.13 -3.65 -4.18
N VAL A 104 19.38 -3.09 -3.24
CA VAL A 104 18.11 -2.39 -3.49
C VAL A 104 18.33 -1.17 -4.39
N GLU A 105 19.33 -0.37 -4.12
CA GLU A 105 19.68 0.80 -4.94
C GLU A 105 20.11 0.41 -6.35
N GLU A 106 20.97 -0.60 -6.47
CA GLU A 106 21.39 -1.13 -7.78
C GLU A 106 20.18 -1.67 -8.56
N SER A 107 19.24 -2.35 -7.91
CA SER A 107 18.04 -2.87 -8.55
C SER A 107 17.19 -1.76 -9.18
N ILE A 108 17.06 -0.60 -8.51
CA ILE A 108 16.36 0.58 -9.05
C ILE A 108 17.11 1.14 -10.26
N ARG A 109 18.44 1.27 -10.16
CA ARG A 109 19.30 1.83 -11.24
C ARG A 109 19.40 0.94 -12.47
N LYS A 110 19.25 -0.37 -12.34
CA LYS A 110 19.40 -1.34 -13.45
C LYS A 110 18.07 -2.00 -13.82
N ARG A 111 17.60 -2.96 -13.02
CA ARG A 111 16.47 -3.82 -13.35
C ARG A 111 15.15 -3.07 -13.46
N PHE A 112 14.92 -2.13 -12.56
CA PHE A 112 13.67 -1.37 -12.47
C PHE A 112 13.77 0.04 -13.06
N TRP A 113 14.84 0.33 -13.81
CA TRP A 113 15.07 1.65 -14.42
C TRP A 113 13.86 2.12 -15.25
N LYS A 114 13.42 1.34 -16.22
CA LYS A 114 12.31 1.74 -17.12
C LYS A 114 10.96 1.79 -16.41
N LYS A 115 10.69 0.79 -15.56
CA LYS A 115 9.35 0.60 -14.99
C LYS A 115 9.10 1.45 -13.73
N ILE A 116 10.13 1.71 -12.95
CA ILE A 116 10.02 2.46 -11.69
C ILE A 116 10.68 3.83 -11.83
N TRP A 117 11.99 3.89 -12.07
CA TRP A 117 12.72 5.15 -12.08
C TRP A 117 12.27 6.13 -13.15
N CYS A 118 12.13 5.69 -14.41
CA CYS A 118 11.67 6.55 -15.49
C CYS A 118 10.24 7.06 -15.26
N ASN A 119 9.34 6.23 -14.72
CA ASN A 119 7.98 6.63 -14.40
C ASN A 119 7.93 7.61 -13.22
N PHE A 120 8.78 7.42 -12.20
CA PHE A 120 8.94 8.35 -11.10
C PHE A 120 9.41 9.72 -11.58
N THR A 121 10.49 9.77 -12.33
CA THR A 121 11.06 11.03 -12.85
C THR A 121 10.15 11.67 -13.89
N LYS A 122 9.41 10.88 -14.68
CA LYS A 122 8.38 11.37 -15.58
C LYS A 122 7.28 12.09 -14.81
N ALA A 123 6.73 11.47 -13.75
CA ALA A 123 5.70 12.08 -12.92
C ALA A 123 6.18 13.40 -12.29
N ILE A 124 7.42 13.43 -11.77
CA ILE A 124 8.00 14.64 -11.18
C ILE A 124 8.04 15.77 -12.20
N ARG A 125 8.49 15.50 -13.41
CA ARG A 125 8.62 16.50 -14.48
C ARG A 125 7.26 16.91 -15.05
N GLU A 126 6.41 15.96 -15.38
CA GLU A 126 5.13 16.19 -16.06
C GLU A 126 4.16 16.97 -15.18
N TYR A 127 4.11 16.63 -13.89
CA TYR A 127 3.23 17.29 -12.94
C TYR A 127 3.94 18.36 -12.09
N GLU A 128 5.20 18.67 -12.38
CA GLU A 128 6.01 19.66 -11.64
C GLU A 128 5.96 19.44 -10.12
N LEU A 129 6.22 18.22 -9.68
CA LEU A 129 6.04 17.84 -8.28
C LEU A 129 7.15 18.37 -7.37
N VAL A 130 8.37 18.53 -7.90
CA VAL A 130 9.54 19.00 -7.16
C VAL A 130 10.12 20.21 -7.86
N ARG A 131 10.39 21.28 -7.10
CA ARG A 131 10.96 22.55 -7.56
C ARG A 131 12.23 22.90 -6.78
N PRO A 132 13.10 23.77 -7.33
CA PRO A 132 14.24 24.29 -6.58
C PRO A 132 13.82 24.92 -5.25
N GLY A 133 14.53 24.58 -4.18
CA GLY A 133 14.26 25.10 -2.84
C GLY A 133 13.14 24.38 -2.07
N ASP A 134 12.50 23.38 -2.63
CA ASP A 134 11.49 22.59 -1.90
C ASP A 134 12.11 21.84 -0.71
N VAL A 135 11.35 21.76 0.39
CA VAL A 135 11.62 20.89 1.53
C VAL A 135 10.47 19.90 1.64
N ILE A 136 10.72 18.64 1.29
CA ILE A 136 9.69 17.62 1.08
C ILE A 136 9.68 16.65 2.26
N GLY A 137 8.54 16.54 2.94
CA GLY A 137 8.27 15.51 3.93
C GLY A 137 7.78 14.23 3.25
N VAL A 138 8.64 13.23 3.11
CA VAL A 138 8.29 11.91 2.55
C VAL A 138 7.64 11.08 3.64
N CYS A 139 6.34 10.80 3.48
CA CYS A 139 5.53 10.11 4.49
C CYS A 139 5.70 8.60 4.37
N ILE A 140 6.21 7.97 5.42
CA ILE A 140 6.49 6.53 5.50
C ILE A 140 5.45 5.88 6.41
N SER A 141 4.70 4.92 5.84
CA SER A 141 3.72 4.10 6.57
C SER A 141 4.27 2.75 7.02
N GLY A 142 5.49 2.41 6.61
CA GLY A 142 6.10 1.10 6.81
C GLY A 142 5.74 0.05 5.75
N GLY A 143 4.85 0.36 4.82
CA GLY A 143 4.52 -0.50 3.69
C GLY A 143 5.49 -0.37 2.51
N LYS A 144 5.40 -1.31 1.57
CA LYS A 144 6.24 -1.41 0.36
C LYS A 144 6.32 -0.12 -0.45
N ASP A 145 5.16 0.55 -0.62
CA ASP A 145 5.03 1.74 -1.48
C ASP A 145 5.79 2.92 -0.89
N SER A 146 5.60 3.17 0.39
CA SER A 146 6.25 4.28 1.09
C SER A 146 7.77 4.10 1.22
N MET A 147 8.25 2.86 1.39
CA MET A 147 9.68 2.57 1.44
C MET A 147 10.34 2.67 0.07
N LEU A 148 9.68 2.18 -1.00
CA LEU A 148 10.16 2.44 -2.36
C LEU A 148 10.23 3.93 -2.66
N MET A 149 9.19 4.69 -2.31
CA MET A 149 9.18 6.15 -2.47
C MET A 149 10.35 6.81 -1.75
N ALA A 150 10.69 6.38 -0.54
CA ALA A 150 11.83 6.88 0.20
C ALA A 150 13.15 6.64 -0.54
N LYS A 151 13.37 5.43 -1.06
CA LYS A 151 14.56 5.10 -1.86
C LYS A 151 14.63 5.90 -3.16
N LEU A 152 13.49 6.09 -3.84
CA LEU A 152 13.42 6.91 -5.05
C LEU A 152 13.77 8.39 -4.79
N PHE A 153 13.38 8.94 -3.65
CA PHE A 153 13.79 10.29 -3.26
C PHE A 153 15.28 10.38 -2.90
N GLN A 154 15.85 9.35 -2.27
CA GLN A 154 17.29 9.29 -2.05
C GLN A 154 18.06 9.28 -3.38
N GLU A 155 17.64 8.45 -4.34
CA GLU A 155 18.21 8.43 -5.69
C GLU A 155 18.01 9.77 -6.43
N LEU A 156 16.83 10.37 -6.33
CA LEU A 156 16.56 11.66 -6.94
C LEU A 156 17.51 12.73 -6.41
N LYS A 157 17.75 12.74 -5.09
CA LYS A 157 18.66 13.71 -4.46
C LYS A 157 20.09 13.59 -4.98
N ILE A 158 20.55 12.38 -5.30
CA ILE A 158 21.88 12.14 -5.87
C ILE A 158 21.97 12.62 -7.32
N HIS A 159 20.91 12.41 -8.11
CA HIS A 159 20.93 12.63 -9.57
C HIS A 159 20.29 13.95 -10.02
N ASN A 160 19.76 14.74 -9.10
CA ASN A 160 19.04 15.95 -9.45
C ASN A 160 19.97 17.14 -9.77
N LYS A 161 19.48 18.02 -10.66
CA LYS A 161 20.25 19.18 -11.16
C LYS A 161 20.01 20.46 -10.36
N PHE A 162 19.09 20.46 -9.41
CA PHE A 162 18.75 21.63 -8.59
C PHE A 162 18.62 21.25 -7.10
N PRO A 163 18.88 22.17 -6.17
CA PRO A 163 18.83 21.86 -4.74
C PRO A 163 17.38 21.73 -4.26
N PHE A 164 17.11 20.69 -3.48
CA PHE A 164 15.92 20.49 -2.66
C PHE A 164 16.28 19.62 -1.44
N GLU A 165 15.44 19.67 -0.42
CA GLU A 165 15.62 18.87 0.79
C GLU A 165 14.55 17.80 0.94
N VAL A 166 14.92 16.70 1.60
CA VAL A 166 14.01 15.60 1.90
C VAL A 166 14.09 15.27 3.39
N LYS A 167 12.93 15.10 4.02
CA LYS A 167 12.78 14.64 5.40
C LYS A 167 11.86 13.42 5.40
N PHE A 168 12.31 12.30 5.96
CA PHE A 168 11.52 11.07 6.02
C PHE A 168 10.75 11.02 7.32
N LEU A 169 9.42 10.97 7.22
CA LEU A 169 8.51 11.14 8.34
C LEU A 169 7.69 9.87 8.56
N VAL A 170 7.77 9.31 9.76
CA VAL A 170 6.89 8.23 10.21
C VAL A 170 5.94 8.81 11.25
N MET A 171 4.66 8.71 10.99
CA MET A 171 3.65 9.01 12.00
C MET A 171 3.23 7.72 12.66
N ASP A 172 3.46 7.62 13.96
CA ASP A 172 2.97 6.54 14.81
C ASP A 172 1.60 6.91 15.40
N PRO A 173 0.51 6.33 14.91
CA PRO A 173 -0.83 6.59 15.45
C PRO A 173 -1.17 5.74 16.68
N GLY A 174 -0.18 5.08 17.28
CA GLY A 174 -0.30 4.11 18.35
C GLY A 174 -0.04 2.68 17.86
N TYR A 175 0.98 2.48 17.06
CA TYR A 175 1.37 1.14 16.58
C TYR A 175 1.63 0.17 17.72
N SER A 176 1.46 -1.14 17.45
CA SER A 176 2.03 -2.14 18.36
C SER A 176 3.55 -2.02 18.40
N PRO A 177 4.21 -2.35 19.52
CA PRO A 177 5.68 -2.31 19.61
C PRO A 177 6.36 -3.14 18.51
N GLU A 178 5.73 -4.24 18.08
CA GLU A 178 6.22 -5.12 17.02
C GLU A 178 6.18 -4.42 15.66
N ASN A 179 5.05 -3.80 15.31
CA ASN A 179 4.88 -3.07 14.04
C ASN A 179 5.85 -1.90 13.97
N ARG A 180 5.99 -1.15 15.05
CA ARG A 180 6.96 -0.05 15.13
C ARG A 180 8.39 -0.53 14.92
N ARG A 181 8.78 -1.61 15.59
CA ARG A 181 10.11 -2.21 15.43
C ARG A 181 10.39 -2.62 13.98
N VAL A 182 9.40 -3.22 13.29
CA VAL A 182 9.55 -3.59 11.86
C VAL A 182 9.77 -2.36 10.99
N ILE A 183 9.07 -1.25 11.24
CA ILE A 183 9.26 0.01 10.50
C ILE A 183 10.67 0.56 10.71
N GLU A 184 11.11 0.66 11.96
CA GLU A 184 12.42 1.19 12.34
C GLU A 184 13.55 0.33 11.77
N GLU A 185 13.40 -1.00 11.83
CA GLU A 185 14.40 -1.93 11.33
C GLU A 185 14.50 -1.90 9.79
N ASN A 186 13.38 -1.83 9.07
CA ASN A 186 13.39 -1.64 7.62
C ASN A 186 14.03 -0.31 7.23
N ALA A 187 13.69 0.77 7.95
CA ALA A 187 14.29 2.08 7.71
C ALA A 187 15.81 2.05 7.93
N ARG A 188 16.28 1.39 9.00
CA ARG A 188 17.71 1.22 9.30
C ARG A 188 18.43 0.43 8.20
N LYS A 189 17.88 -0.74 7.79
CA LYS A 189 18.47 -1.61 6.76
C LYS A 189 18.53 -0.96 5.39
N LEU A 190 17.54 -0.14 5.05
CA LEU A 190 17.47 0.59 3.79
C LEU A 190 18.16 1.97 3.88
N HIS A 191 18.83 2.28 4.97
CA HIS A 191 19.49 3.56 5.24
C HIS A 191 18.56 4.76 5.02
N VAL A 192 17.30 4.66 5.45
CA VAL A 192 16.32 5.75 5.40
C VAL A 192 16.28 6.44 6.77
N PRO A 193 16.79 7.69 6.91
CA PRO A 193 16.87 8.38 8.19
C PRO A 193 15.49 8.94 8.60
N VAL A 194 14.65 8.11 9.19
CA VAL A 194 13.28 8.47 9.56
C VAL A 194 13.23 9.33 10.83
N LYS A 195 12.31 10.29 10.84
CA LYS A 195 11.86 11.01 12.03
C LYS A 195 10.49 10.47 12.41
N ILE A 196 10.40 9.87 13.59
CA ILE A 196 9.15 9.30 14.10
C ILE A 196 8.51 10.30 15.06
N PHE A 197 7.21 10.50 14.93
CA PHE A 197 6.40 11.25 15.89
C PHE A 197 5.16 10.43 16.26
N GLU A 198 4.77 10.53 17.50
CA GLU A 198 3.68 9.77 18.09
C GLU A 198 2.40 10.61 18.13
N SER A 199 1.26 9.95 18.05
CA SER A 199 -0.05 10.55 18.21
C SER A 199 -1.04 9.53 18.77
N ASP A 200 -2.00 9.99 19.56
CA ASP A 200 -3.02 9.15 20.20
C ASP A 200 -4.25 8.92 19.30
N ILE A 201 -4.04 8.86 17.98
CA ILE A 201 -5.14 8.75 17.01
C ILE A 201 -5.91 7.44 17.20
N PHE A 202 -5.23 6.33 17.42
CA PHE A 202 -5.92 5.04 17.57
C PHE A 202 -6.80 5.02 18.82
N ASP A 203 -6.34 5.60 19.91
CA ASP A 203 -7.12 5.69 21.15
C ASP A 203 -8.33 6.63 20.98
N SER A 204 -8.17 7.72 20.21
CA SER A 204 -9.24 8.68 19.91
C SER A 204 -10.32 8.09 18.96
N VAL A 205 -9.96 7.17 18.07
CA VAL A 205 -10.86 6.58 17.06
C VAL A 205 -11.50 5.29 17.56
N TYR A 206 -10.95 4.66 18.61
CA TYR A 206 -11.40 3.37 19.14
C TYR A 206 -12.89 3.33 19.52
N ASN A 207 -13.41 4.46 20.03
CA ASN A 207 -14.79 4.55 20.53
C ASN A 207 -15.79 5.09 19.49
N VAL A 208 -15.40 5.23 18.21
CA VAL A 208 -16.29 5.80 17.17
C VAL A 208 -16.96 4.68 16.37
N SER A 209 -18.30 4.63 16.46
CA SER A 209 -19.12 3.60 15.81
C SER A 209 -19.28 3.75 14.29
N HIS A 210 -19.06 4.94 13.71
CA HIS A 210 -19.22 5.21 12.29
C HIS A 210 -17.90 5.53 11.59
N SER A 211 -17.52 4.70 10.61
CA SER A 211 -16.38 4.89 9.70
C SER A 211 -15.04 5.22 10.40
N PRO A 212 -14.57 4.41 11.36
CA PRO A 212 -13.34 4.69 12.10
C PRO A 212 -12.11 4.86 11.19
N CYS A 213 -12.04 4.09 10.11
CA CYS A 213 -10.96 4.19 9.12
C CYS A 213 -10.92 5.54 8.38
N TYR A 214 -12.08 6.11 8.07
CA TYR A 214 -12.15 7.43 7.42
C TYR A 214 -11.69 8.54 8.38
N LEU A 215 -12.15 8.50 9.62
CA LEU A 215 -11.76 9.46 10.65
C LEU A 215 -10.26 9.36 10.95
N CYS A 216 -9.76 8.15 11.13
CA CYS A 216 -8.33 7.87 11.30
C CYS A 216 -7.50 8.46 10.14
N ALA A 217 -7.88 8.19 8.90
CA ALA A 217 -7.18 8.71 7.72
C ALA A 217 -7.19 10.25 7.66
N ARG A 218 -8.30 10.88 8.06
CA ARG A 218 -8.44 12.33 8.11
C ARG A 218 -7.56 12.96 9.20
N MET A 219 -7.57 12.40 10.41
CA MET A 219 -6.74 12.85 11.53
C MET A 219 -5.26 12.66 11.21
N ARG A 220 -4.87 11.47 10.73
CA ARG A 220 -3.49 11.19 10.30
C ARG A 220 -2.96 12.23 9.34
N ARG A 221 -3.77 12.64 8.37
CA ARG A 221 -3.38 13.66 7.40
C ARG A 221 -3.14 15.02 8.05
N GLY A 222 -4.00 15.45 8.98
CA GLY A 222 -3.82 16.69 9.73
C GLY A 222 -2.52 16.71 10.52
N TYR A 223 -2.25 15.65 11.28
CA TYR A 223 -1.01 15.52 12.05
C TYR A 223 0.25 15.49 11.16
N LEU A 224 0.21 14.77 10.04
CA LEU A 224 1.31 14.75 9.07
C LEU A 224 1.65 16.13 8.53
N TYR A 225 0.63 16.92 8.15
CA TYR A 225 0.84 18.28 7.68
C TYR A 225 1.42 19.18 8.78
N SER A 226 0.87 19.11 10.00
CA SER A 226 1.34 19.90 11.13
C SER A 226 2.80 19.59 11.45
N PHE A 227 3.15 18.31 11.54
CA PHE A 227 4.51 17.89 11.82
C PHE A 227 5.49 18.24 10.68
N ALA A 228 5.13 18.00 9.44
CA ALA A 228 5.95 18.38 8.30
C ALA A 228 6.22 19.89 8.28
N LYS A 229 5.19 20.70 8.55
CA LYS A 229 5.30 22.18 8.63
C LYS A 229 6.23 22.62 9.77
N SER A 230 6.16 21.99 10.95
CA SER A 230 7.05 22.29 12.08
C SER A 230 8.54 21.99 11.76
N LEU A 231 8.78 21.10 10.82
CA LEU A 231 10.11 20.78 10.31
C LEU A 231 10.53 21.66 9.11
N GLY A 232 9.73 22.67 8.75
CA GLY A 232 10.01 23.57 7.64
C GLY A 232 9.72 22.97 6.26
N CYS A 233 8.96 21.88 6.18
CA CYS A 233 8.53 21.34 4.89
C CYS A 233 7.45 22.23 4.27
N ASN A 234 7.52 22.43 2.95
CA ASN A 234 6.47 23.05 2.15
C ASN A 234 5.67 22.02 1.34
N LYS A 235 6.12 20.76 1.30
CA LYS A 235 5.42 19.66 0.64
C LYS A 235 5.41 18.41 1.49
N ILE A 236 4.35 17.59 1.32
CA ILE A 236 4.31 16.21 1.77
C ILE A 236 4.14 15.27 0.58
N ALA A 237 4.92 14.19 0.54
CA ALA A 237 4.86 13.15 -0.48
C ALA A 237 4.17 11.90 0.07
N LEU A 238 3.16 11.41 -0.65
CA LEU A 238 2.42 10.19 -0.33
C LEU A 238 2.65 9.12 -1.39
N GLY A 239 2.79 7.86 -0.96
CA GLY A 239 3.13 6.71 -1.79
C GLY A 239 1.95 6.12 -2.59
N HIS A 240 1.03 6.95 -3.08
CA HIS A 240 -0.03 6.50 -3.97
C HIS A 240 0.54 6.25 -5.38
N HIS A 241 0.07 5.18 -6.00
CA HIS A 241 0.57 4.70 -7.29
C HIS A 241 -0.54 4.67 -8.36
N TYR A 242 -0.20 4.30 -9.59
CA TYR A 242 -1.11 4.29 -10.75
C TYR A 242 -2.41 3.52 -10.50
N ASP A 243 -2.31 2.36 -9.86
CA ASP A 243 -3.48 1.51 -9.60
C ASP A 243 -4.45 2.17 -8.60
N ASP A 244 -3.95 2.89 -7.58
CA ASP A 244 -4.78 3.71 -6.68
C ASP A 244 -5.57 4.78 -7.44
N VAL A 245 -4.97 5.35 -8.48
CA VAL A 245 -5.60 6.41 -9.30
C VAL A 245 -6.78 5.83 -10.07
N ILE A 246 -6.58 4.74 -10.81
CA ILE A 246 -7.66 4.12 -11.60
C ILE A 246 -8.78 3.57 -10.72
N GLU A 247 -8.45 2.99 -9.55
CA GLU A 247 -9.42 2.59 -8.55
C GLU A 247 -10.25 3.79 -8.05
N THR A 248 -9.60 4.92 -7.78
CA THR A 248 -10.28 6.14 -7.30
C THR A 248 -11.22 6.72 -8.35
N ILE A 249 -10.85 6.68 -9.64
CA ILE A 249 -11.71 7.12 -10.75
C ILE A 249 -12.99 6.28 -10.77
N LEU A 250 -12.88 4.95 -10.80
CA LEU A 250 -14.04 4.07 -10.83
C LEU A 250 -14.88 4.14 -9.54
N MET A 251 -14.25 4.25 -8.38
CA MET A 251 -14.97 4.49 -7.12
C MET A 251 -15.76 5.79 -7.15
N GLY A 252 -15.20 6.86 -7.72
CA GLY A 252 -15.89 8.15 -7.91
C GLY A 252 -17.12 8.00 -8.78
N MET A 253 -17.00 7.28 -9.90
CA MET A 253 -18.11 7.05 -10.85
C MET A 253 -19.19 6.15 -10.28
N LEU A 254 -18.82 4.98 -9.76
CA LEU A 254 -19.77 3.92 -9.40
C LEU A 254 -20.42 4.11 -8.04
N TYR A 255 -19.72 4.72 -7.08
CA TYR A 255 -20.22 4.91 -5.72
C TYR A 255 -20.39 6.38 -5.31
N GLY A 256 -19.75 7.31 -6.03
CA GLY A 256 -19.78 8.73 -5.70
C GLY A 256 -20.55 9.60 -6.69
N SER A 257 -21.05 9.04 -7.81
CA SER A 257 -21.73 9.80 -8.89
C SER A 257 -20.92 10.99 -9.39
N GLN A 258 -19.58 10.84 -9.45
CA GLN A 258 -18.64 11.90 -9.80
C GLN A 258 -17.53 11.37 -10.70
N ILE A 259 -17.21 12.11 -11.76
CA ILE A 259 -16.00 11.90 -12.55
C ILE A 259 -14.91 12.75 -11.91
N GLN A 260 -14.05 12.12 -11.12
CA GLN A 260 -12.93 12.76 -10.44
C GLN A 260 -11.77 11.79 -10.23
N THR A 261 -10.57 12.31 -10.09
CA THR A 261 -9.38 11.52 -9.83
C THR A 261 -8.66 11.97 -8.56
N MET A 262 -7.71 11.17 -8.16
CA MET A 262 -6.71 11.52 -7.16
C MET A 262 -5.65 12.40 -7.83
N MET A 263 -5.67 13.71 -7.62
CA MET A 263 -4.73 14.64 -8.27
C MET A 263 -3.27 14.34 -7.95
N PRO A 264 -2.34 14.42 -8.91
CA PRO A 264 -0.91 14.18 -8.68
C PRO A 264 -0.29 15.20 -7.70
N LYS A 265 -0.80 16.44 -7.68
CA LYS A 265 -0.50 17.45 -6.66
C LYS A 265 -1.72 18.28 -6.30
N LEU A 266 -1.75 18.80 -5.09
CA LEU A 266 -2.80 19.73 -4.66
C LEU A 266 -2.34 20.58 -3.48
N HIS A 267 -2.81 21.83 -3.44
CA HIS A 267 -2.60 22.70 -2.28
C HIS A 267 -3.45 22.23 -1.10
N SER A 268 -2.89 22.34 0.10
CA SER A 268 -3.64 22.05 1.30
C SER A 268 -4.58 23.21 1.61
N THR A 269 -5.87 22.91 1.79
CA THR A 269 -6.86 23.92 2.20
C THR A 269 -6.71 24.33 3.66
N ASN A 270 -6.25 23.43 4.52
CA ASN A 270 -6.15 23.65 5.97
C ASN A 270 -4.75 24.09 6.42
N PHE A 271 -3.74 23.95 5.56
CA PHE A 271 -2.34 24.30 5.86
C PHE A 271 -1.80 25.21 4.73
N PRO A 272 -2.04 26.52 4.80
CA PRO A 272 -1.57 27.44 3.77
C PRO A 272 -0.07 27.33 3.54
N GLY A 273 0.32 27.34 2.24
CA GLY A 273 1.71 27.19 1.82
C GLY A 273 2.21 25.74 1.75
N MET A 274 1.37 24.76 2.09
CA MET A 274 1.70 23.33 1.96
C MET A 274 1.06 22.71 0.72
N GLU A 275 1.82 21.86 0.02
CA GLU A 275 1.33 21.02 -1.09
C GLU A 275 1.42 19.53 -0.72
N LEU A 276 0.47 18.75 -1.24
CA LEU A 276 0.56 17.30 -1.28
C LEU A 276 0.99 16.87 -2.67
N ILE A 277 1.95 15.97 -2.75
CA ILE A 277 2.43 15.40 -4.01
C ILE A 277 2.36 13.87 -4.00
N ARG A 278 2.21 13.25 -5.18
CA ARG A 278 2.16 11.80 -5.40
C ARG A 278 3.17 11.40 -6.47
N PRO A 279 4.45 11.26 -6.09
CA PRO A 279 5.51 11.03 -7.08
C PRO A 279 5.45 9.67 -7.77
N MET A 280 4.76 8.69 -7.17
CA MET A 280 4.61 7.35 -7.74
C MET A 280 3.39 7.21 -8.65
N TYR A 281 2.75 8.32 -9.02
CA TYR A 281 1.50 8.40 -9.78
C TYR A 281 1.46 7.56 -11.08
N LEU A 282 2.60 7.38 -11.72
CA LEU A 282 2.75 6.62 -12.97
C LEU A 282 3.37 5.22 -12.76
N ILE A 283 3.65 4.80 -11.53
CA ILE A 283 4.24 3.50 -11.22
C ILE A 283 3.13 2.48 -10.96
N ARG A 284 3.26 1.28 -11.54
CA ARG A 284 2.29 0.19 -11.36
C ARG A 284 2.56 -0.57 -10.05
N GLU A 285 1.48 -0.97 -9.35
CA GLU A 285 1.58 -1.78 -8.14
C GLU A 285 2.32 -3.11 -8.39
N ALA A 286 2.10 -3.72 -9.55
CA ALA A 286 2.77 -4.95 -9.95
C ALA A 286 4.30 -4.80 -10.01
N ASP A 287 4.81 -3.65 -10.48
CA ASP A 287 6.25 -3.39 -10.53
C ASP A 287 6.83 -3.14 -9.13
N ILE A 288 6.07 -2.50 -8.23
CA ILE A 288 6.43 -2.32 -6.83
C ILE A 288 6.52 -3.68 -6.10
N LYS A 289 5.53 -4.55 -6.31
CA LYS A 289 5.54 -5.92 -5.76
C LYS A 289 6.74 -6.71 -6.28
N THR A 290 7.01 -6.65 -7.58
CA THR A 290 8.16 -7.33 -8.18
C THR A 290 9.48 -6.80 -7.63
N TRP A 291 9.61 -5.47 -7.41
CA TRP A 291 10.78 -4.87 -6.79
C TRP A 291 10.99 -5.36 -5.36
N ARG A 292 9.93 -5.43 -4.56
CA ARG A 292 9.94 -6.00 -3.21
C ARG A 292 10.46 -7.44 -3.22
N ASP A 293 9.87 -8.28 -4.07
CA ASP A 293 10.12 -9.73 -4.10
C ASP A 293 11.55 -10.04 -4.56
N VAL A 294 12.02 -9.35 -5.61
CA VAL A 294 13.38 -9.51 -6.14
C VAL A 294 14.46 -9.13 -5.12
N ASN A 295 14.16 -8.17 -4.26
CA ASN A 295 15.11 -7.74 -3.23
C ASN A 295 14.89 -8.47 -1.89
N GLY A 296 13.99 -9.45 -1.82
CA GLY A 296 13.69 -10.17 -0.57
C GLY A 296 13.17 -9.27 0.55
N LEU A 297 12.48 -8.17 0.20
CA LEU A 297 12.03 -7.19 1.18
C LEU A 297 10.68 -7.60 1.78
N HIS A 298 10.57 -7.40 3.09
CA HIS A 298 9.37 -7.72 3.84
C HIS A 298 8.91 -6.51 4.63
N PHE A 299 7.66 -6.10 4.39
CA PHE A 299 7.07 -4.92 5.01
C PHE A 299 5.83 -5.27 5.81
N ILE A 300 5.43 -4.37 6.71
CA ILE A 300 4.17 -4.51 7.40
C ILE A 300 3.00 -4.31 6.43
N GLN A 301 1.92 -5.06 6.65
CA GLN A 301 0.72 -4.98 5.84
C GLN A 301 -0.17 -3.82 6.26
N CYS A 302 -0.60 -3.86 7.49
CA CYS A 302 -1.36 -2.82 8.14
C CYS A 302 -0.79 -2.60 9.53
N ALA A 303 -0.38 -1.38 9.83
CA ALA A 303 0.17 -1.03 11.12
C ALA A 303 -0.92 -0.73 12.16
N CYS A 304 -2.19 -0.97 11.84
CA CYS A 304 -3.32 -0.69 12.71
C CYS A 304 -3.41 -1.70 13.86
N LYS A 305 -3.65 -1.25 15.09
CA LYS A 305 -3.95 -2.12 16.26
C LYS A 305 -5.21 -2.97 16.04
N PHE A 306 -6.05 -2.58 15.09
CA PHE A 306 -7.34 -3.21 14.79
C PHE A 306 -7.26 -4.33 13.74
N THR A 307 -6.06 -4.75 13.32
CA THR A 307 -5.92 -5.80 12.30
C THR A 307 -6.54 -7.13 12.71
N ASP A 308 -6.56 -7.44 14.01
CA ASP A 308 -7.19 -8.67 14.53
C ASP A 308 -8.72 -8.57 14.67
N SER A 309 -9.27 -7.35 14.66
CA SER A 309 -10.71 -7.06 14.79
C SER A 309 -11.24 -6.14 13.68
N CYS A 310 -10.44 -5.85 12.67
CA CYS A 310 -10.81 -4.93 11.60
C CYS A 310 -11.86 -5.58 10.69
N THR A 311 -13.10 -5.17 10.84
CA THR A 311 -14.22 -5.54 9.96
C THR A 311 -14.00 -5.13 8.50
N THR A 312 -13.05 -4.23 8.23
CA THR A 312 -12.68 -3.80 6.89
C THR A 312 -11.67 -4.74 6.21
N CYS A 313 -10.89 -5.49 7.00
CA CYS A 313 -9.81 -6.36 6.50
C CYS A 313 -10.13 -7.86 6.61
N GLY A 314 -11.14 -8.29 7.36
CA GLY A 314 -11.32 -9.69 7.76
C GLY A 314 -12.65 -10.37 7.47
N ASN A 315 -13.73 -9.65 7.18
CA ASN A 315 -15.03 -10.28 6.94
C ASN A 315 -15.48 -10.11 5.48
N GLU A 316 -15.90 -11.22 4.86
CA GLU A 316 -16.47 -11.23 3.48
C GLU A 316 -17.69 -10.34 3.32
N GLU A 317 -18.50 -10.15 4.37
CA GLU A 317 -19.66 -9.26 4.37
C GLU A 317 -19.34 -7.77 4.29
N ASN A 318 -18.09 -7.37 4.61
CA ASN A 318 -17.58 -5.99 4.55
C ASN A 318 -16.41 -5.85 3.57
N ARG A 319 -16.44 -6.55 2.44
CA ARG A 319 -15.48 -6.31 1.34
C ARG A 319 -15.42 -4.82 1.05
N SER A 320 -14.23 -4.23 1.20
CA SER A 320 -14.11 -2.80 0.95
C SER A 320 -14.47 -2.53 -0.51
N LYS A 321 -15.22 -1.46 -0.77
CA LYS A 321 -15.56 -1.02 -2.14
C LYS A 321 -14.35 -0.98 -3.07
N ARG A 322 -13.18 -0.76 -2.51
CA ARG A 322 -11.91 -0.79 -3.26
C ARG A 322 -11.53 -2.20 -3.72
N ALA A 323 -11.80 -3.24 -2.93
CA ALA A 323 -11.55 -4.63 -3.34
C ALA A 323 -12.47 -5.04 -4.49
N GLU A 324 -13.75 -4.65 -4.45
CA GLU A 324 -14.71 -4.86 -5.54
C GLU A 324 -14.25 -4.18 -6.84
N ILE A 325 -13.76 -2.95 -6.75
CA ILE A 325 -13.21 -2.22 -7.90
C ILE A 325 -11.96 -2.91 -8.47
N LYS A 326 -11.07 -3.41 -7.62
CA LYS A 326 -9.88 -4.18 -8.08
C LYS A 326 -10.29 -5.41 -8.88
N GLU A 327 -11.26 -6.16 -8.40
CA GLU A 327 -11.81 -7.34 -9.08
C GLU A 327 -12.48 -6.98 -10.41
N LEU A 328 -13.28 -5.91 -10.43
CA LEU A 328 -13.88 -5.37 -11.65
C LEU A 328 -12.81 -5.00 -12.70
N ILE A 329 -11.77 -4.27 -12.29
CA ILE A 329 -10.67 -3.89 -13.19
C ILE A 329 -10.00 -5.14 -13.76
N GLN A 330 -9.73 -6.16 -12.96
CA GLN A 330 -9.12 -7.42 -13.43
C GLN A 330 -10.03 -8.15 -14.43
N THR A 331 -11.33 -8.20 -14.16
CA THR A 331 -12.31 -8.80 -15.07
C THR A 331 -12.37 -8.05 -16.41
N LEU A 332 -12.34 -6.74 -16.39
CA LEU A 332 -12.32 -5.92 -17.61
C LEU A 332 -10.99 -6.09 -18.36
N LYS A 333 -9.88 -6.14 -17.65
CA LYS A 333 -8.53 -6.33 -18.22
C LYS A 333 -8.37 -7.65 -18.95
N ALA A 334 -9.01 -8.71 -18.45
CA ALA A 334 -9.01 -10.02 -19.12
C ALA A 334 -9.66 -9.97 -20.52
N LYS A 335 -10.61 -9.05 -20.74
CA LYS A 335 -11.30 -8.83 -22.04
C LYS A 335 -10.61 -7.75 -22.88
N ASN A 336 -10.07 -6.73 -22.25
CA ASN A 336 -9.40 -5.60 -22.92
C ASN A 336 -8.14 -5.23 -22.13
N PRO A 337 -6.93 -5.63 -22.60
CA PRO A 337 -5.66 -5.33 -21.95
C PRO A 337 -5.39 -3.84 -21.73
N GLU A 338 -5.95 -2.96 -22.58
CA GLU A 338 -5.74 -1.49 -22.53
C GLU A 338 -6.72 -0.78 -21.57
N VAL A 339 -7.65 -1.49 -20.95
CA VAL A 339 -8.72 -0.87 -20.14
C VAL A 339 -8.19 0.00 -19.02
N GLU A 340 -7.11 -0.40 -18.36
CA GLU A 340 -6.49 0.39 -17.29
C GLU A 340 -5.96 1.73 -17.80
N ALA A 341 -5.34 1.73 -18.98
CA ALA A 341 -4.86 2.95 -19.62
C ALA A 341 -6.03 3.85 -20.08
N HIS A 342 -7.12 3.25 -20.56
CA HIS A 342 -8.34 3.99 -20.93
C HIS A 342 -8.99 4.65 -19.70
N ILE A 343 -9.10 3.93 -18.57
CA ILE A 343 -9.64 4.51 -17.33
C ILE A 343 -8.74 5.68 -16.86
N PHE A 344 -7.43 5.50 -16.87
CA PHE A 344 -6.49 6.55 -16.44
C PHE A 344 -6.63 7.80 -17.30
N ARG A 345 -6.61 7.65 -18.63
CA ARG A 345 -6.66 8.77 -19.58
C ARG A 345 -8.04 9.43 -19.66
N SER A 346 -9.11 8.76 -19.25
CA SER A 346 -10.46 9.32 -19.31
C SER A 346 -10.63 10.63 -18.55
N VAL A 347 -9.85 10.82 -17.48
CA VAL A 347 -9.86 12.06 -16.67
C VAL A 347 -8.86 13.12 -17.15
N GLU A 348 -7.98 12.76 -18.10
CA GLU A 348 -7.08 13.70 -18.79
C GLU A 348 -7.72 14.23 -20.08
N ASN A 349 -8.72 13.53 -20.60
CA ASN A 349 -9.38 13.82 -21.89
C ASN A 349 -10.89 13.99 -21.71
N VAL A 350 -11.28 14.89 -20.80
CA VAL A 350 -12.70 15.21 -20.54
C VAL A 350 -13.13 16.29 -21.54
N ASN A 351 -14.11 15.95 -22.40
CA ASN A 351 -14.75 16.92 -23.26
C ASN A 351 -15.94 17.54 -22.51
N VAL A 352 -15.80 18.79 -22.07
CA VAL A 352 -16.80 19.51 -21.30
C VAL A 352 -18.03 19.87 -22.11
N ASP A 353 -17.92 19.97 -23.46
CA ASP A 353 -19.01 20.32 -24.36
C ASP A 353 -20.07 19.18 -24.51
N THR A 354 -19.65 17.98 -24.11
CA THR A 354 -20.51 16.78 -24.20
C THR A 354 -20.94 16.25 -22.82
N VAL A 355 -20.85 17.06 -21.77
CA VAL A 355 -21.34 16.72 -20.43
C VAL A 355 -22.51 17.63 -20.05
N ILE A 356 -23.52 17.06 -19.37
CA ILE A 356 -24.73 17.80 -18.98
C ILE A 356 -24.41 18.95 -18.01
N ALA A 357 -23.44 18.75 -17.14
CA ALA A 357 -22.97 19.78 -16.22
C ALA A 357 -21.59 19.38 -15.65
N TYR A 358 -20.79 20.38 -15.29
CA TYR A 358 -19.53 20.17 -14.57
C TYR A 358 -19.39 21.16 -13.39
N LYS A 359 -18.50 20.84 -12.46
CA LYS A 359 -18.20 21.72 -11.31
C LYS A 359 -16.86 22.40 -11.50
N LYS A 360 -16.82 23.73 -11.41
CA LYS A 360 -15.60 24.55 -11.44
C LYS A 360 -15.64 25.54 -10.27
N HIS A 361 -14.59 25.54 -9.44
CA HIS A 361 -14.50 26.40 -8.25
C HIS A 361 -15.72 26.34 -7.32
N GLY A 362 -16.31 25.14 -7.15
CA GLY A 362 -17.48 24.90 -6.32
C GLY A 362 -18.83 25.28 -6.96
N LYS A 363 -18.84 25.94 -8.11
CA LYS A 363 -20.06 26.21 -8.90
C LYS A 363 -20.35 25.07 -9.85
N LYS A 364 -21.63 24.70 -9.96
CA LYS A 364 -22.13 23.80 -11.01
C LYS A 364 -22.43 24.67 -12.24
N ILE A 365 -21.85 24.31 -13.37
CA ILE A 365 -22.07 24.94 -14.67
C ILE A 365 -22.88 23.95 -15.49
N SER A 366 -24.06 24.36 -15.95
CA SER A 366 -24.95 23.56 -16.81
C SER A 366 -24.62 23.81 -18.27
N PHE A 367 -24.78 22.81 -19.14
CA PHE A 367 -24.67 23.00 -20.58
C PHE A 367 -25.60 24.09 -21.12
N LEU A 368 -26.76 24.33 -20.47
CA LEU A 368 -27.71 25.39 -20.85
C LEU A 368 -27.13 26.80 -20.72
N GLU A 369 -26.10 27.02 -19.87
CA GLU A 369 -25.53 28.35 -19.69
C GLU A 369 -24.74 28.82 -20.93
N GLU A 370 -24.27 27.88 -21.76
CA GLU A 370 -23.50 28.15 -22.98
C GLU A 370 -24.23 27.75 -24.25
N TYR A 371 -25.42 27.09 -24.14
CA TYR A 371 -26.14 26.50 -25.24
C TYR A 371 -26.54 27.50 -26.34
N ASP A 372 -27.06 28.65 -25.94
CA ASP A 372 -27.49 29.71 -26.90
C ASP A 372 -26.34 30.62 -27.36
N HIS A 373 -25.14 30.46 -26.76
CA HIS A 373 -23.94 31.23 -27.10
C HIS A 373 -22.94 30.42 -27.94
N ALA A 374 -23.10 29.13 -28.06
CA ALA A 374 -22.32 28.29 -28.95
C ALA A 374 -22.83 28.60 -30.39
N GLY A 375 -21.95 29.18 -31.21
CA GLY A 375 -22.19 29.28 -32.66
C GLY A 375 -22.45 27.89 -33.24
N PRO A 376 -23.03 27.79 -34.47
CA PRO A 376 -23.34 26.50 -35.08
C PRO A 376 -22.11 25.61 -35.08
N ALA A 377 -22.26 24.41 -34.51
CA ALA A 377 -21.22 23.39 -34.55
C ALA A 377 -20.96 23.02 -36.01
N GLU A 378 -19.75 23.26 -36.49
CA GLU A 378 -19.26 22.78 -37.79
C GLU A 378 -19.10 21.26 -37.78
#